data_82725fc14f3634c3ebc258ce07dc96c4
#
_entry.id   82725fc14f3634c3ebc258ce07dc96c4
#
_cell.length_a   1.000
_cell.length_b   1.000
_cell.length_c   1.000
_cell.angle_alpha   90.00
_cell.angle_beta   90.00
_cell.angle_gamma   90.00
#
_symmetry.space_group_name_H-M   'P 1'
#
loop_
_entity.id
_entity.type
_entity.pdbx_description
1 polymer ?
#
loop_
_entity_poly.entity_id
_entity_poly.type
_entity_poly.pdbx_seq_one_letter_code
_entity_poly.pdbx_strand_id
1 'polypeptide(L)'
;MGLYVHSIGELPGEAYRSYYVYLLDYGWDETFGDAVRRNLPRMADTASRSDAVVIHGPRGMHFEDEVLSWHHINGSPAEDVLPAILVTTRHPRTFREVFGPGAAFPTPADALLLIPLRKTCKTPDDVVALIDRLFRDVAAKKNLNEFTVAKETRRGVGPAIADALVVQPKVAGIGVDLAKLARFFKGGKYR
;
A
#
# COMPACT_ATOMS: atom_id res chain seq x y z
N MET A 1 2.87 9.63 -12.95
CA MET A 1 2.19 10.89 -12.55
C MET A 1 2.11 10.94 -11.03
N GLY A 2 2.34 12.10 -10.40
CA GLY A 2 2.13 12.33 -8.97
C GLY A 2 0.86 13.15 -8.74
N LEU A 3 0.06 12.79 -7.75
CA LEU A 3 -1.14 13.50 -7.32
C LEU A 3 -1.06 13.80 -5.83
N TYR A 4 -1.38 15.03 -5.50
CA TYR A 4 -1.63 15.47 -4.14
C TYR A 4 -3.14 15.69 -3.98
N VAL A 5 -3.77 14.97 -3.08
CA VAL A 5 -5.22 15.01 -2.88
C VAL A 5 -5.55 15.11 -1.39
N HIS A 6 -6.60 15.84 -1.04
CA HIS A 6 -7.07 15.93 0.35
C HIS A 6 -7.92 14.73 0.74
N SER A 7 -8.60 14.14 -0.23
CA SER A 7 -9.42 12.95 -0.08
C SER A 7 -9.23 12.02 -1.28
N ILE A 8 -9.26 10.72 -1.03
CA ILE A 8 -9.22 9.71 -2.09
C ILE A 8 -10.42 9.83 -3.05
N GLY A 9 -11.52 10.44 -2.59
CA GLY A 9 -12.71 10.73 -3.39
C GLY A 9 -12.48 11.76 -4.50
N GLU A 10 -11.43 12.60 -4.41
CA GLU A 10 -11.06 13.58 -5.42
C GLU A 10 -10.41 12.96 -6.67
N LEU A 11 -10.01 11.69 -6.59
CA LEU A 11 -9.42 11.02 -7.75
C LEU A 11 -10.43 10.93 -8.90
N PRO A 12 -10.05 11.41 -10.12
CA PRO A 12 -10.94 11.39 -11.26
C PRO A 12 -11.39 9.97 -11.59
N GLY A 13 -12.71 9.72 -11.62
CA GLY A 13 -13.26 8.38 -11.84
C GLY A 13 -12.93 7.76 -13.18
N GLU A 14 -12.59 8.58 -14.17
CA GLU A 14 -12.25 8.15 -15.53
C GLU A 14 -10.74 8.00 -15.76
N ALA A 15 -9.91 8.39 -14.78
CA ALA A 15 -8.46 8.32 -14.89
C ALA A 15 -7.92 6.94 -14.50
N TYR A 16 -8.30 5.93 -15.26
CA TYR A 16 -7.78 4.57 -15.04
C TYR A 16 -6.27 4.50 -15.24
N ARG A 17 -5.61 3.77 -14.34
CA ARG A 17 -4.18 3.45 -14.38
C ARG A 17 -4.00 1.97 -14.05
N SER A 18 -2.94 1.38 -14.58
CA SER A 18 -2.56 0.01 -14.24
C SER A 18 -2.16 -0.14 -12.77
N TYR A 19 -1.61 0.94 -12.16
CA TYR A 19 -1.22 0.92 -10.75
C TYR A 19 -1.54 2.25 -10.06
N TYR A 20 -2.02 2.14 -8.83
CA TYR A 20 -2.20 3.22 -7.87
C TYR A 20 -1.26 2.96 -6.70
N VAL A 21 -0.34 3.89 -6.46
CA VAL A 21 0.68 3.81 -5.41
C VAL A 21 0.38 4.91 -4.40
N TYR A 22 -0.07 4.52 -3.22
CA TYR A 22 -0.35 5.45 -2.13
C TYR A 22 0.84 5.53 -1.20
N LEU A 23 1.25 6.75 -0.87
CA LEU A 23 2.25 7.03 0.15
C LEU A 23 1.51 7.40 1.43
N LEU A 24 1.57 6.53 2.42
CA LEU A 24 0.84 6.63 3.67
C LEU A 24 1.80 7.04 4.78
N ASP A 25 1.65 8.27 5.28
CA ASP A 25 2.50 8.83 6.31
C ASP A 25 1.81 10.02 6.97
N TYR A 26 1.50 9.96 8.26
CA TYR A 26 0.87 11.05 9.01
C TYR A 26 1.66 12.37 9.02
N GLY A 27 2.85 12.38 8.43
CA GLY A 27 3.68 13.58 8.36
C GLY A 27 4.45 13.87 9.65
N TRP A 28 4.52 12.91 10.56
CA TRP A 28 5.42 12.99 11.70
C TRP A 28 6.86 12.94 11.21
N ASP A 29 7.75 13.60 11.95
CA ASP A 29 9.18 13.67 11.59
C ASP A 29 9.83 12.30 11.75
N GLU A 30 9.58 11.42 10.78
CA GLU A 30 10.16 10.11 10.72
C GLU A 30 11.14 9.98 9.57
N THR A 31 12.28 9.40 9.87
CA THR A 31 13.36 9.18 8.92
C THR A 31 12.90 8.45 7.65
N PHE A 32 11.98 7.51 7.77
CA PHE A 32 11.46 6.76 6.61
C PHE A 32 10.43 7.57 5.81
N GLY A 33 9.53 8.29 6.50
CA GLY A 33 8.57 9.17 5.84
C GLY A 33 9.27 10.26 5.04
N ASP A 34 10.34 10.84 5.57
CA ASP A 34 11.15 11.85 4.87
C ASP A 34 11.88 11.25 3.66
N ALA A 35 12.38 10.03 3.76
CA ALA A 35 13.00 9.35 2.62
C ALA A 35 11.99 9.14 1.48
N VAL A 36 10.75 8.73 1.79
CA VAL A 36 9.68 8.60 0.81
C VAL A 36 9.35 9.94 0.18
N ARG A 37 9.12 10.98 0.98
CA ARG A 37 8.74 12.32 0.48
C ARG A 37 9.82 12.92 -0.43
N ARG A 38 11.09 12.81 -0.07
CA ARG A 38 12.21 13.29 -0.91
C ARG A 38 12.28 12.59 -2.26
N ASN A 39 11.81 11.35 -2.34
CA ASN A 39 11.78 10.59 -3.59
C ASN A 39 10.48 10.76 -4.39
N LEU A 40 9.48 11.50 -3.89
CA LEU A 40 8.20 11.71 -4.57
C LEU A 40 8.33 12.22 -6.01
N PRO A 41 9.15 13.24 -6.33
CA PRO A 41 9.28 13.71 -7.72
C PRO A 41 9.77 12.61 -8.65
N ARG A 42 10.75 11.81 -8.21
CA ARG A 42 11.30 10.69 -8.98
C ARG A 42 10.28 9.56 -9.17
N MET A 43 9.52 9.24 -8.13
CA MET A 43 8.43 8.25 -8.22
C MET A 43 7.35 8.72 -9.20
N ALA A 44 6.95 10.00 -9.12
CA ALA A 44 5.93 10.58 -9.99
C ALA A 44 6.37 10.58 -11.48
N ASP A 45 7.66 10.88 -11.75
CA ASP A 45 8.23 10.81 -13.10
C ASP A 45 8.21 9.36 -13.63
N THR A 46 8.70 8.40 -12.85
CA THR A 46 8.69 6.99 -13.26
C THR A 46 7.27 6.46 -13.44
N ALA A 47 6.34 6.81 -12.55
CA ALA A 47 4.93 6.45 -12.64
C ALA A 47 4.28 6.97 -13.93
N SER A 48 4.60 8.21 -14.34
CA SER A 48 4.04 8.81 -15.56
C SER A 48 4.39 8.03 -16.84
N ARG A 49 5.54 7.39 -16.85
CA ARG A 49 6.03 6.56 -17.97
C ARG A 49 5.53 5.12 -17.92
N SER A 50 4.95 4.68 -16.80
CA SER A 50 4.63 3.28 -16.53
C SER A 50 3.14 3.03 -16.31
N ASP A 51 2.28 3.91 -16.81
CA ASP A 51 0.82 3.86 -16.60
C ASP A 51 0.45 3.68 -15.13
N ALA A 52 1.12 4.43 -14.27
CA ALA A 52 0.92 4.42 -12.83
C ALA A 52 0.69 5.85 -12.30
N VAL A 53 0.12 5.93 -11.12
CA VAL A 53 -0.03 7.19 -10.37
C VAL A 53 0.48 7.01 -8.94
N VAL A 54 1.24 7.98 -8.46
CA VAL A 54 1.65 8.10 -7.06
C VAL A 54 0.74 9.12 -6.40
N ILE A 55 0.12 8.75 -5.29
CA ILE A 55 -0.90 9.52 -4.61
C ILE A 55 -0.45 9.72 -3.16
N HIS A 56 -0.54 10.95 -2.68
CA HIS A 56 -0.30 11.27 -1.28
C HIS A 56 -1.23 12.38 -0.80
N GLY A 57 -1.51 12.38 0.48
CA GLY A 57 -2.31 13.40 1.16
C GLY A 57 -1.49 14.50 1.82
N PRO A 58 -2.16 15.54 2.32
CA PRO A 58 -1.56 16.58 3.14
C PRO A 58 -1.20 16.06 4.54
N ARG A 59 -0.15 16.62 5.13
CA ARG A 59 0.21 16.35 6.52
C ARG A 59 -0.92 16.72 7.47
N GLY A 60 -1.15 15.88 8.47
CA GLY A 60 -2.13 16.14 9.52
C GLY A 60 -3.59 16.00 9.10
N MET A 61 -3.86 15.55 7.89
CA MET A 61 -5.20 15.17 7.43
C MET A 61 -5.34 13.65 7.52
N HIS A 62 -6.53 13.16 7.76
CA HIS A 62 -6.80 11.72 7.89
C HIS A 62 -6.86 10.97 6.53
N PHE A 63 -6.01 11.38 5.59
CA PHE A 63 -5.93 10.75 4.27
C PHE A 63 -5.56 9.26 4.36
N GLU A 64 -4.63 8.93 5.23
CA GLU A 64 -4.17 7.57 5.45
C GLU A 64 -5.29 6.68 5.98
N ASP A 65 -6.08 7.18 6.93
CA ASP A 65 -7.23 6.47 7.50
C ASP A 65 -8.30 6.25 6.42
N GLU A 66 -8.54 7.25 5.57
CA GLU A 66 -9.47 7.13 4.45
C GLU A 66 -8.99 6.07 3.46
N VAL A 67 -7.70 6.08 3.06
CA VAL A 67 -7.12 5.08 2.17
C VAL A 67 -7.24 3.68 2.76
N LEU A 68 -6.86 3.49 4.02
CA LEU A 68 -6.94 2.19 4.69
C LEU A 68 -8.40 1.71 4.78
N SER A 69 -9.33 2.59 5.12
CA SER A 69 -10.76 2.29 5.20
C SER A 69 -11.34 1.89 3.85
N TRP A 70 -11.07 2.66 2.79
CA TRP A 70 -11.59 2.35 1.45
C TRP A 70 -11.08 1.02 0.91
N HIS A 71 -9.85 0.65 1.25
CA HIS A 71 -9.27 -0.62 0.84
C HIS A 71 -9.56 -1.76 1.83
N HIS A 72 -10.45 -1.53 2.81
CA HIS A 72 -10.87 -2.52 3.82
C HIS A 72 -9.69 -3.09 4.63
N ILE A 73 -8.68 -2.28 4.87
CA ILE A 73 -7.54 -2.61 5.73
C ILE A 73 -7.90 -2.16 7.14
N ASN A 74 -8.42 -3.08 7.98
CA ASN A 74 -8.95 -2.79 9.31
C ASN A 74 -8.18 -3.54 10.40
N GLY A 75 -8.33 -3.13 11.66
CA GLY A 75 -8.01 -3.96 12.83
C GLY A 75 -6.74 -3.63 13.59
N SER A 76 -5.93 -2.67 13.17
CA SER A 76 -4.86 -2.09 14.00
C SER A 76 -4.85 -0.58 13.86
N PRO A 77 -4.39 0.14 14.88
CA PRO A 77 -4.10 1.55 14.73
C PRO A 77 -3.16 1.76 13.55
N ALA A 78 -3.44 2.77 12.73
CA ALA A 78 -2.62 3.09 11.56
C ALA A 78 -1.15 3.35 11.95
N GLU A 79 -0.93 3.80 13.18
CA GLU A 79 0.40 4.05 13.77
C GLU A 79 1.30 2.82 13.80
N ASP A 80 0.72 1.61 13.90
CA ASP A 80 1.48 0.34 13.92
C ASP A 80 2.00 -0.05 12.53
N VAL A 81 1.43 0.51 11.48
CA VAL A 81 1.69 0.17 10.07
C VAL A 81 2.47 1.26 9.36
N LEU A 82 2.18 2.53 9.70
CA LEU A 82 2.76 3.69 9.04
C LEU A 82 4.19 4.00 9.54
N PRO A 83 5.02 4.61 8.70
CA PRO A 83 4.77 4.94 7.30
C PRO A 83 4.77 3.69 6.41
N ALA A 84 3.96 3.72 5.34
CA ALA A 84 3.79 2.59 4.44
C ALA A 84 3.62 3.02 2.98
N ILE A 85 3.85 2.08 2.06
CA ILE A 85 3.46 2.20 0.65
C ILE A 85 2.38 1.16 0.39
N LEU A 86 1.23 1.60 -0.13
CA LEU A 86 0.16 0.72 -0.59
C LEU A 86 0.10 0.75 -2.12
N VAL A 87 0.09 -0.41 -2.76
CA VAL A 87 -0.06 -0.54 -4.22
C VAL A 87 -1.29 -1.36 -4.55
N THR A 88 -2.09 -0.88 -5.48
CA THR A 88 -3.23 -1.61 -6.04
C THR A 88 -3.30 -1.43 -7.54
N THR A 89 -3.93 -2.39 -8.23
CA THR A 89 -4.22 -2.34 -9.66
C THR A 89 -5.64 -1.84 -9.96
N ARG A 90 -6.43 -1.53 -8.93
CA ARG A 90 -7.80 -1.05 -9.10
C ARG A 90 -7.96 0.40 -8.69
N HIS A 91 -8.84 1.08 -9.42
CA HIS A 91 -9.26 2.44 -9.04
C HIS A 91 -9.93 2.42 -7.66
N PRO A 92 -9.63 3.37 -6.76
CA PRO A 92 -10.15 3.37 -5.38
C PRO A 92 -11.69 3.32 -5.29
N ARG A 93 -12.40 3.96 -6.22
CA ARG A 93 -13.88 3.90 -6.25
C ARG A 93 -14.42 2.48 -6.37
N THR A 94 -13.70 1.59 -7.05
CA THR A 94 -14.10 0.19 -7.21
C THR A 94 -14.21 -0.53 -5.86
N PHE A 95 -13.37 -0.17 -4.89
CA PHE A 95 -13.44 -0.77 -3.55
C PHE A 95 -14.70 -0.35 -2.78
N ARG A 96 -15.21 0.87 -2.99
CA ARG A 96 -16.47 1.33 -2.39
C ARG A 96 -17.69 0.66 -3.02
N GLU A 97 -17.67 0.45 -4.34
CA GLU A 97 -18.80 -0.10 -5.10
C GLU A 97 -18.98 -1.60 -4.88
N VAL A 98 -17.87 -2.33 -4.69
CA VAL A 98 -17.88 -3.80 -4.54
C VAL A 98 -18.55 -4.28 -3.24
N PHE A 99 -18.74 -3.43 -2.23
CA PHE A 99 -19.32 -3.81 -0.94
C PHE A 99 -20.75 -3.34 -0.71
N GLY A 100 -21.42 -2.84 -1.76
CA GLY A 100 -22.85 -2.54 -1.74
C GLY A 100 -23.71 -3.82 -1.86
N PRO A 101 -25.03 -3.74 -1.54
CA PRO A 101 -25.94 -4.84 -1.77
C PRO A 101 -25.95 -5.28 -3.24
N GLY A 102 -25.54 -6.52 -3.52
CA GLY A 102 -25.46 -7.05 -4.91
C GLY A 102 -24.09 -6.96 -5.56
N ALA A 103 -23.07 -6.54 -4.83
CA ALA A 103 -21.71 -6.43 -5.35
C ALA A 103 -21.09 -7.80 -5.72
N ALA A 104 -20.34 -7.84 -6.82
CA ALA A 104 -19.56 -9.01 -7.19
C ALA A 104 -18.40 -9.22 -6.20
N PHE A 105 -18.13 -10.47 -5.86
CA PHE A 105 -17.05 -10.81 -4.94
C PHE A 105 -15.69 -10.38 -5.50
N PRO A 106 -14.75 -9.88 -4.64
CA PRO A 106 -13.38 -9.56 -5.05
C PRO A 106 -12.73 -10.78 -5.68
N THR A 107 -12.10 -10.57 -6.83
CA THR A 107 -11.35 -11.64 -7.52
C THR A 107 -9.90 -11.66 -7.03
N PRO A 108 -9.12 -12.72 -7.28
CA PRO A 108 -7.67 -12.72 -7.02
C PRO A 108 -6.90 -11.58 -7.71
N ALA A 109 -7.50 -10.97 -8.74
CA ALA A 109 -6.97 -9.77 -9.40
C ALA A 109 -7.06 -8.50 -8.52
N ASP A 110 -7.83 -8.54 -7.43
CA ASP A 110 -8.03 -7.42 -6.51
C ASP A 110 -6.96 -7.34 -5.42
N ALA A 111 -5.82 -7.96 -5.63
CA ALA A 111 -4.73 -7.96 -4.67
C ALA A 111 -4.25 -6.54 -4.36
N LEU A 112 -3.98 -6.31 -3.08
CA LEU A 112 -3.32 -5.12 -2.54
C LEU A 112 -1.93 -5.52 -2.06
N LEU A 113 -0.93 -4.69 -2.30
CA LEU A 113 0.40 -4.84 -1.74
C LEU A 113 0.64 -3.72 -0.72
N LEU A 114 0.56 -4.03 0.56
CA LEU A 114 0.86 -3.11 1.65
C LEU A 114 2.29 -3.36 2.15
N ILE A 115 3.12 -2.31 2.17
CA ILE A 115 4.54 -2.37 2.53
C ILE A 115 4.80 -1.44 3.71
N PRO A 116 4.75 -1.91 4.97
CA PRO A 116 5.12 -1.14 6.15
C PRO A 116 6.62 -0.89 6.16
N LEU A 117 7.05 0.38 6.07
CA LEU A 117 8.47 0.72 5.90
C LEU A 117 9.31 0.37 7.12
N ARG A 118 8.80 0.61 8.34
CA ARG A 118 9.51 0.27 9.59
C ARG A 118 9.82 -1.22 9.73
N LYS A 119 9.10 -2.08 9.02
CA LYS A 119 9.25 -3.54 9.08
C LYS A 119 10.10 -4.09 7.95
N THR A 120 10.10 -3.39 6.81
CA THR A 120 10.80 -3.83 5.60
C THR A 120 12.16 -3.14 5.41
N CYS A 121 12.37 -2.00 6.05
CA CYS A 121 13.57 -1.18 5.93
C CYS A 121 14.23 -0.99 7.30
N LYS A 122 15.56 -0.95 7.33
CA LYS A 122 16.36 -0.65 8.53
C LYS A 122 16.93 0.76 8.48
N THR A 123 17.16 1.27 7.27
CA THR A 123 17.78 2.57 6.99
C THR A 123 16.97 3.33 5.94
N PRO A 124 17.14 4.67 5.84
CA PRO A 124 16.57 5.44 4.73
C PRO A 124 17.02 4.97 3.34
N ASP A 125 18.24 4.46 3.22
CA ASP A 125 18.77 3.93 1.95
C ASP A 125 18.01 2.65 1.54
N ASP A 126 17.57 1.85 2.49
CA ASP A 126 16.72 0.69 2.21
C ASP A 126 15.37 1.13 1.62
N VAL A 127 14.82 2.28 2.09
CA VAL A 127 13.58 2.86 1.51
C VAL A 127 13.81 3.25 0.06
N VAL A 128 14.92 3.91 -0.26
CA VAL A 128 15.26 4.28 -1.64
C VAL A 128 15.39 3.03 -2.51
N ALA A 129 16.13 2.02 -2.04
CA ALA A 129 16.30 0.76 -2.75
C ALA A 129 14.97 0.00 -2.94
N LEU A 130 14.07 0.06 -1.96
CA LEU A 130 12.73 -0.51 -2.04
C LEU A 130 11.89 0.20 -3.11
N ILE A 131 11.89 1.54 -3.13
CA ILE A 131 11.21 2.35 -4.14
C ILE A 131 11.73 1.97 -5.55
N ASP A 132 13.03 1.83 -5.73
CA ASP A 132 13.62 1.44 -7.01
C ASP A 132 13.18 0.05 -7.49
N ARG A 133 13.12 -0.92 -6.57
CA ARG A 133 12.61 -2.26 -6.87
C ARG A 133 11.13 -2.24 -7.23
N LEU A 134 10.33 -1.50 -6.45
CA LEU A 134 8.90 -1.35 -6.67
C LEU A 134 8.62 -0.79 -8.08
N PHE A 135 9.26 0.32 -8.44
CA PHE A 135 9.01 0.98 -9.72
C PHE A 135 9.60 0.23 -10.91
N ARG A 136 10.64 -0.59 -10.73
CA ARG A 136 11.06 -1.56 -11.76
C ARG A 136 9.98 -2.60 -12.04
N ASP A 137 9.33 -3.10 -11.01
CA ASP A 137 8.25 -4.08 -11.15
C ASP A 137 6.99 -3.45 -11.77
N VAL A 138 6.66 -2.21 -11.41
CA VAL A 138 5.60 -1.40 -12.04
C VAL A 138 5.90 -1.18 -13.53
N ALA A 139 7.12 -0.77 -13.89
CA ALA A 139 7.53 -0.57 -15.28
C ALA A 139 7.48 -1.87 -16.10
N ALA A 140 7.78 -3.00 -15.46
CA ALA A 140 7.70 -4.32 -16.06
C ALA A 140 6.27 -4.88 -16.13
N LYS A 141 5.26 -4.14 -15.67
CA LYS A 141 3.83 -4.50 -15.64
C LYS A 141 3.56 -5.86 -14.98
N LYS A 142 4.27 -6.17 -13.89
CA LYS A 142 4.11 -7.42 -13.15
C LYS A 142 2.81 -7.45 -12.36
N ASN A 143 2.27 -8.65 -12.15
CA ASN A 143 1.23 -8.83 -11.13
C ASN A 143 1.78 -8.53 -9.74
N LEU A 144 0.96 -7.98 -8.82
CA LEU A 144 1.41 -7.59 -7.48
C LEU A 144 2.05 -8.76 -6.71
N ASN A 145 1.54 -9.99 -6.91
CA ASN A 145 2.10 -11.22 -6.34
C ASN A 145 3.53 -11.53 -6.81
N GLU A 146 3.93 -10.99 -7.96
CA GLU A 146 5.22 -11.23 -8.60
C GLU A 146 6.24 -10.13 -8.30
N PHE A 147 5.81 -9.06 -7.61
CA PHE A 147 6.71 -7.99 -7.23
C PHE A 147 7.87 -8.53 -6.39
N THR A 148 9.06 -8.03 -6.68
CA THR A 148 10.29 -8.43 -5.99
C THR A 148 10.17 -8.25 -4.49
N VAL A 149 9.62 -7.12 -4.06
CA VAL A 149 9.38 -6.81 -2.65
C VAL A 149 8.44 -7.82 -2.02
N ALA A 150 7.35 -8.21 -2.70
CA ALA A 150 6.42 -9.24 -2.20
C ALA A 150 7.09 -10.60 -2.05
N LYS A 151 7.96 -10.98 -3.00
CA LYS A 151 8.71 -12.25 -2.96
C LYS A 151 9.80 -12.27 -1.88
N GLU A 152 10.51 -11.17 -1.70
CA GLU A 152 11.54 -11.02 -0.65
C GLU A 152 10.93 -11.12 0.75
N THR A 153 9.80 -10.45 0.95
CA THR A 153 9.09 -10.50 2.23
C THR A 153 8.59 -11.91 2.54
N ARG A 154 8.08 -12.64 1.55
CA ARG A 154 7.69 -14.05 1.71
C ARG A 154 8.84 -14.95 2.15
N ARG A 155 10.05 -14.69 1.65
CA ARG A 155 11.24 -15.50 2.00
C ARG A 155 11.80 -15.20 3.37
N GLY A 156 11.66 -13.96 3.84
CA GLY A 156 12.28 -13.50 5.09
C GLY A 156 11.44 -13.67 6.35
N VAL A 157 10.13 -13.83 6.23
CA VAL A 157 9.21 -13.65 7.36
C VAL A 157 8.20 -14.80 7.51
N GLY A 158 8.25 -15.80 6.62
CA GLY A 158 7.35 -16.96 6.64
C GLY A 158 5.97 -16.71 5.98
N PRO A 159 5.21 -17.77 5.73
CA PRO A 159 3.98 -17.71 4.92
C PRO A 159 2.90 -16.78 5.49
N ALA A 160 2.79 -16.64 6.81
CA ALA A 160 1.76 -15.82 7.44
C ALA A 160 1.94 -14.30 7.24
N ILE A 161 3.17 -13.83 7.06
CA ILE A 161 3.44 -12.41 6.76
C ILE A 161 3.32 -12.15 5.26
N ALA A 162 3.58 -13.16 4.44
CA ALA A 162 3.37 -13.07 3.00
C ALA A 162 1.89 -12.79 2.68
N ASP A 163 0.98 -13.45 3.37
CA ASP A 163 -0.47 -13.22 3.23
C ASP A 163 -0.89 -11.84 3.73
N ALA A 164 -0.10 -11.25 4.60
CA ALA A 164 -0.36 -9.94 5.18
C ALA A 164 0.11 -8.77 4.33
N LEU A 165 1.14 -8.95 3.51
CA LEU A 165 1.64 -7.91 2.61
C LEU A 165 0.94 -7.92 1.25
N VAL A 166 0.55 -9.09 0.76
CA VAL A 166 -0.33 -9.21 -0.40
C VAL A 166 -1.72 -9.51 0.13
N VAL A 167 -2.45 -8.45 0.36
CA VAL A 167 -3.80 -8.52 0.88
C VAL A 167 -4.76 -8.79 -0.26
N GLN A 168 -5.44 -9.91 -0.20
CA GLN A 168 -6.65 -10.12 -0.98
C GLN A 168 -7.83 -9.66 -0.10
N PRO A 169 -8.67 -8.71 -0.55
CA PRO A 169 -9.90 -8.38 0.15
C PRO A 169 -10.74 -9.66 0.27
N LYS A 170 -10.91 -10.18 1.48
CA LYS A 170 -11.71 -11.38 1.70
C LYS A 170 -13.18 -11.02 1.76
N VAL A 171 -13.99 -11.82 1.10
CA VAL A 171 -15.45 -11.81 1.09
C VAL A 171 -16.01 -11.90 2.51
N ALA A 172 -17.19 -11.32 2.73
CA ALA A 172 -18.01 -11.40 3.95
C ALA A 172 -17.57 -10.51 5.12
N GLY A 173 -17.43 -9.19 4.88
CA GLY A 173 -17.38 -8.21 5.99
C GLY A 173 -16.11 -8.24 6.85
N ILE A 174 -15.13 -9.05 6.48
CA ILE A 174 -13.87 -9.17 7.20
C ILE A 174 -12.78 -8.57 6.32
N GLY A 175 -12.53 -7.29 6.52
CA GLY A 175 -11.34 -6.61 6.00
C GLY A 175 -10.05 -7.28 6.50
N VAL A 176 -8.91 -6.86 5.96
CA VAL A 176 -7.62 -7.31 6.49
C VAL A 176 -7.52 -6.87 7.93
N ASP A 177 -7.44 -7.82 8.82
CA ASP A 177 -7.29 -7.56 10.25
C ASP A 177 -5.83 -7.21 10.56
N LEU A 178 -5.54 -5.91 10.60
CA LEU A 178 -4.23 -5.41 11.00
C LEU A 178 -3.86 -5.84 12.43
N ALA A 179 -4.84 -6.15 13.31
CA ALA A 179 -4.55 -6.66 14.65
C ALA A 179 -3.98 -8.09 14.60
N LYS A 180 -4.36 -8.90 13.62
CA LYS A 180 -3.70 -10.19 13.37
C LYS A 180 -2.29 -9.99 12.86
N LEU A 181 -2.09 -9.00 11.98
CA LEU A 181 -0.78 -8.55 11.52
C LEU A 181 0.10 -8.10 12.70
N ALA A 182 -0.39 -7.17 13.51
CA ALA A 182 0.36 -6.62 14.65
C ALA A 182 0.67 -7.70 15.71
N ARG A 183 -0.26 -8.61 15.99
CA ARG A 183 -0.02 -9.74 16.93
C ARG A 183 1.04 -10.68 16.42
N PHE A 184 1.06 -10.97 15.14
CA PHE A 184 2.09 -11.81 14.53
C PHE A 184 3.48 -11.15 14.64
N PHE A 185 3.56 -9.84 14.46
CA PHE A 185 4.81 -9.09 14.61
C PHE A 185 5.27 -8.95 16.08
N LYS A 186 4.33 -8.89 17.04
CA LYS A 186 4.65 -8.85 18.48
C LYS A 186 5.01 -10.24 19.04
N GLY A 187 4.51 -11.32 18.46
CA GLY A 187 4.75 -12.70 18.90
C GLY A 187 6.11 -13.29 18.56
N GLY A 188 6.93 -12.61 17.76
CA GLY A 188 8.27 -13.06 17.36
C GLY A 188 9.38 -12.89 18.41
N LYS A 189 9.04 -12.61 19.69
CA LYS A 189 10.01 -12.49 20.80
C LYS A 189 9.74 -13.50 21.91
N TYR A 190 9.57 -14.77 21.59
CA TYR A 190 9.70 -15.84 22.58
C TYR A 190 10.23 -17.10 21.87
N ARG A 191 11.56 -17.19 21.78
CA ARG A 191 12.41 -18.34 22.13
C ARG A 191 13.86 -17.97 21.88
#